data_de292eb91d681a9954437275b3305deb
#
_entry.id   de292eb91d681a9954437275b3305deb
#
_cell.length_a   1.000
_cell.length_b   1.000
_cell.length_c   1.000
_cell.angle_alpha   90.00
_cell.angle_beta   90.00
_cell.angle_gamma   90.00
#
_symmetry.space_group_name_H-M   'P 1'
#
loop_
_entity.id
_entity.type
_entity.pdbx_description
1 polymer ?
#
loop_
_entity_poly.entity_id
_entity_poly.type
_entity_poly.pdbx_seq_one_letter_code
_entity_poly.pdbx_strand_id
1 'polypeptide(L)'
;QVIISTIDHQIGIQEAINLGRTHSQWIPDVIRYEGGINAEYKLPSLTKKEIESLKKLDHQFEEDGNVENGQYYLARVHGIQYKDSSFYTGVDWRGNGNVNDGVTY
;
A
#
# COMPACT_ATOMS: atom_id res chain seq x y z
N GLN A 1 -7.06 1.34 -3.55
CA GLN A 1 -6.90 0.54 -2.32
C GLN A 1 -7.20 1.36 -1.09
N VAL A 2 -6.53 2.50 -0.84
CA VAL A 2 -6.73 3.33 0.36
C VAL A 2 -8.20 3.72 0.58
N ILE A 3 -8.90 4.16 -0.47
CA ILE A 3 -10.32 4.52 -0.41
C ILE A 3 -11.17 3.31 0.01
N ILE A 4 -10.97 2.15 -0.61
CA ILE A 4 -11.69 0.91 -0.28
C ILE A 4 -11.40 0.50 1.16
N SER A 5 -10.13 0.52 1.57
CA SER A 5 -9.74 0.19 2.94
C SER A 5 -10.41 1.10 3.97
N THR A 6 -10.52 2.40 3.65
CA THR A 6 -11.10 3.38 4.56
C THR A 6 -12.62 3.31 4.61
N ILE A 7 -13.29 3.16 3.45
CA ILE A 7 -14.75 3.21 3.36
C ILE A 7 -15.37 1.84 3.63
N ASP A 8 -14.92 0.80 2.91
CA ASP A 8 -15.55 -0.51 2.95
C ASP A 8 -15.07 -1.33 4.15
N HIS A 9 -13.79 -1.26 4.47
CA HIS A 9 -13.20 -1.98 5.60
C HIS A 9 -13.09 -1.15 6.89
N GLN A 10 -13.47 0.12 6.85
CA GLN A 10 -13.48 1.04 7.99
C GLN A 10 -12.12 1.19 8.71
N ILE A 11 -11.04 0.96 7.99
CA ILE A 11 -9.67 1.15 8.48
C ILE A 11 -9.38 2.65 8.54
N GLY A 12 -8.68 3.09 9.59
CA GLY A 12 -8.27 4.49 9.74
C GLY A 12 -7.38 4.95 8.59
N ILE A 13 -7.47 6.23 8.20
CA ILE A 13 -6.78 6.75 7.01
C ILE A 13 -5.26 6.51 7.04
N GLN A 14 -4.60 6.70 8.18
CA GLN A 14 -3.15 6.46 8.30
C GLN A 14 -2.82 4.98 8.16
N GLU A 15 -3.60 4.10 8.79
CA GLU A 15 -3.42 2.66 8.68
C GLU A 15 -3.66 2.18 7.25
N ALA A 16 -4.71 2.66 6.59
CA ALA A 16 -5.00 2.35 5.19
C ALA A 16 -3.87 2.78 4.23
N ILE A 17 -3.23 3.93 4.49
CA ILE A 17 -2.07 4.40 3.74
C ILE A 17 -0.84 3.51 3.98
N ASN A 18 -0.69 2.98 5.19
CA ASN A 18 0.44 2.14 5.57
C ASN A 18 0.37 0.71 5.02
N LEU A 19 -0.82 0.24 4.61
CA LEU A 19 -0.97 -1.10 4.02
C LEU A 19 -0.11 -1.26 2.76
N GLY A 20 0.38 -2.46 2.54
CA GLY A 20 1.08 -2.84 1.32
C GLY A 20 0.19 -2.63 0.09
N ARG A 21 0.81 -2.25 -1.02
CA ARG A 21 0.09 -1.93 -2.26
C ARG A 21 0.39 -2.92 -3.36
N THR A 22 -0.62 -3.13 -4.20
CA THR A 22 -0.51 -3.83 -5.47
C THR A 22 -0.92 -2.89 -6.60
N HIS A 23 -0.30 -3.07 -7.75
CA HIS A 23 -0.63 -2.35 -8.96
C HIS A 23 -0.67 -3.30 -10.15
N SER A 24 -1.73 -3.20 -10.93
CA SER A 24 -1.83 -3.86 -12.22
C SER A 24 -2.34 -2.84 -13.23
N GLN A 25 -1.70 -2.79 -14.38
CA GLN A 25 -2.12 -1.98 -15.51
C GLN A 25 -2.14 -2.88 -16.75
N TRP A 26 -2.90 -2.49 -17.74
CA TRP A 26 -3.10 -3.33 -18.91
C TRP A 26 -1.82 -3.56 -19.71
N ILE A 27 -0.95 -2.56 -19.83
CA ILE A 27 0.30 -2.65 -20.58
C ILE A 27 1.43 -2.03 -19.75
N PRO A 28 2.43 -2.81 -19.37
CA PRO A 28 2.53 -4.27 -19.46
C PRO A 28 1.52 -4.98 -18.53
N ASP A 29 1.04 -6.16 -18.97
CA ASP A 29 0.11 -6.99 -18.18
C ASP A 29 0.86 -7.78 -17.10
N VAL A 30 1.28 -7.06 -16.10
CA VAL A 30 2.01 -7.60 -14.95
C VAL A 30 1.48 -7.02 -13.64
N ILE A 31 1.52 -7.80 -12.61
CA ILE A 31 1.22 -7.36 -11.24
C ILE A 31 2.51 -6.95 -10.55
N ARG A 32 2.53 -5.72 -10.07
CA ARG A 32 3.55 -5.18 -9.15
C ARG A 32 3.01 -5.18 -7.74
N TYR A 33 3.83 -5.47 -6.76
CA TYR A 33 3.41 -5.50 -5.36
C TYR A 33 4.52 -5.12 -4.40
N GLU A 34 4.13 -4.57 -3.27
CA GLU A 34 5.06 -4.26 -2.19
C GLU A 34 5.28 -5.49 -1.31
N GLY A 35 6.51 -5.89 -1.15
CA GLY A 35 6.92 -7.14 -0.49
C GLY A 35 7.00 -7.10 1.04
N GLY A 36 6.51 -6.08 1.70
CA GLY A 36 6.52 -6.00 3.16
C GLY A 36 7.89 -5.71 3.77
N ILE A 37 8.51 -4.62 3.38
CA ILE A 37 9.94 -4.38 3.57
C ILE A 37 10.26 -3.36 4.67
N ASN A 38 9.28 -2.63 5.14
CA ASN A 38 9.51 -1.74 6.26
C ASN A 38 9.41 -2.52 7.57
N ALA A 39 10.44 -2.43 8.41
CA ALA A 39 10.46 -3.07 9.72
C ALA A 39 9.31 -2.61 10.64
N GLU A 40 8.75 -1.44 10.39
CA GLU A 40 7.66 -0.84 11.14
C GLU A 40 6.28 -1.24 10.59
N TYR A 41 6.16 -1.43 9.26
CA TYR A 41 4.89 -1.77 8.57
C TYR A 41 5.06 -3.06 7.77
N LYS A 42 5.18 -4.18 8.46
CA LYS A 42 5.58 -5.50 7.93
C LYS A 42 4.52 -6.24 7.11
N LEU A 43 3.47 -5.60 6.65
CA LEU A 43 2.41 -6.30 5.92
C LEU A 43 2.69 -6.28 4.42
N PRO A 44 3.03 -7.44 3.82
CA PRO A 44 3.10 -7.54 2.37
C PRO A 44 1.73 -7.30 1.78
N SER A 45 1.68 -6.67 0.60
CA SER A 45 0.43 -6.47 -0.11
C SER A 45 -0.18 -7.78 -0.61
N LEU A 46 0.65 -8.78 -0.84
CA LEU A 46 0.26 -10.14 -1.24
C LEU A 46 1.11 -11.16 -0.46
N THR A 47 0.46 -12.19 0.02
CA THR A 47 1.14 -13.36 0.61
C THR A 47 1.70 -14.26 -0.49
N LYS A 48 2.69 -15.10 -0.14
CA LYS A 48 3.23 -16.11 -1.07
C LYS A 48 2.14 -17.02 -1.64
N LYS A 49 1.17 -17.41 -0.82
CA LYS A 49 0.06 -18.27 -1.23
C LYS A 49 -0.85 -17.57 -2.25
N GLU A 50 -1.11 -16.29 -2.07
CA GLU A 50 -1.90 -15.49 -3.02
C GLU A 50 -1.17 -15.33 -4.34
N ILE A 51 0.13 -15.05 -4.31
CA ILE A 51 0.98 -14.97 -5.50
C ILE A 51 0.96 -16.29 -6.28
N GLU A 52 1.14 -17.43 -5.59
CA GLU A 52 1.08 -18.75 -6.22
C GLU A 52 -0.31 -19.04 -6.82
N SER A 53 -1.37 -18.63 -6.14
CA SER A 53 -2.74 -18.81 -6.63
C SER A 53 -3.01 -17.96 -7.88
N LEU A 54 -2.54 -16.72 -7.89
CA LEU A 54 -2.66 -15.82 -9.05
C LEU A 54 -1.81 -16.30 -10.23
N LYS A 55 -0.61 -16.83 -9.99
CA LYS A 55 0.20 -17.45 -11.04
C LYS A 55 -0.49 -18.64 -11.70
N LYS A 56 -1.27 -19.42 -10.96
CA LYS A 56 -2.10 -20.53 -11.51
C LYS A 56 -3.25 -20.05 -12.38
N LEU A 57 -3.62 -18.80 -12.27
CA LEU A 57 -4.61 -18.11 -13.09
C LEU A 57 -3.96 -17.30 -14.24
N ASP A 58 -2.71 -17.64 -14.58
CA ASP A 58 -1.91 -17.03 -15.64
C ASP A 58 -1.53 -15.55 -15.41
N HIS A 59 -1.70 -15.02 -14.19
CA HIS A 59 -1.20 -13.70 -13.89
C HIS A 59 0.34 -13.67 -13.85
N GLN A 60 0.90 -12.68 -14.52
CA GLN A 60 2.34 -12.43 -14.52
C GLN A 60 2.69 -11.43 -13.42
N PHE A 61 3.86 -11.63 -12.81
CA PHE A 61 4.39 -10.72 -11.81
C PHE A 61 5.68 -10.10 -12.30
N GLU A 62 5.82 -8.81 -12.12
CA GLU A 62 7.11 -8.17 -12.30
C GLU A 62 7.98 -8.50 -11.07
N GLU A 63 9.02 -9.28 -11.29
CA GLU A 63 10.00 -9.66 -10.27
C GLU A 63 10.98 -8.53 -9.96
N ASP A 64 10.70 -7.31 -10.36
CA ASP A 64 11.48 -6.12 -10.03
C ASP A 64 11.38 -5.71 -8.56
N GLY A 65 11.25 -6.69 -7.70
CA GLY A 65 11.63 -6.58 -6.32
C GLY A 65 13.13 -6.39 -6.11
N ASN A 66 13.89 -6.13 -7.17
CA ASN A 66 15.29 -5.83 -7.10
C ASN A 66 15.53 -4.35 -6.86
N VAL A 67 14.90 -3.85 -5.86
CA VAL A 67 15.44 -2.71 -5.18
C VAL A 67 16.48 -3.28 -4.23
N GLU A 68 17.72 -2.94 -4.41
CA GLU A 68 18.74 -3.11 -3.38
C GLU A 68 18.12 -2.65 -2.05
N ASN A 69 17.96 -3.55 -1.10
CA ASN A 69 17.24 -3.36 0.15
C ASN A 69 15.69 -3.41 0.10
N GLY A 70 15.11 -3.97 -0.94
CA GLY A 70 13.70 -4.38 -0.90
C GLY A 70 12.67 -3.24 -0.83
N GLN A 71 12.92 -2.09 -1.37
CA GLN A 71 12.03 -0.93 -1.24
C GLN A 71 11.40 -0.56 -2.59
N TYR A 72 10.50 -1.39 -3.07
CA TYR A 72 9.63 -0.98 -4.17
C TYR A 72 8.41 -0.25 -3.59
N TYR A 73 8.30 1.02 -3.92
CA TYR A 73 7.19 1.84 -3.46
C TYR A 73 6.23 2.11 -4.61
N LEU A 74 4.97 1.72 -4.42
CA LEU A 74 3.91 1.97 -5.38
C LEU A 74 3.19 3.27 -5.05
N ALA A 75 3.54 4.33 -5.75
CA ALA A 75 2.93 5.65 -5.65
C ALA A 75 3.05 6.29 -4.24
N ARG A 76 2.38 7.42 -4.05
CA ARG A 76 2.28 8.14 -2.77
C ARG A 76 0.86 8.62 -2.58
N VAL A 77 0.37 8.54 -1.36
CA VAL A 77 -0.97 8.98 -0.99
C VAL A 77 -0.92 9.79 0.30
N HIS A 78 -1.40 11.01 0.24
CA HIS A 78 -1.74 11.78 1.42
C HIS A 78 -3.25 11.95 1.46
N GLY A 79 -3.85 11.86 2.63
CA GLY A 79 -5.30 11.89 2.76
C GLY A 79 -5.80 12.61 3.99
N ILE A 80 -7.02 13.08 3.89
CA ILE A 80 -7.79 13.62 5.01
C ILE A 80 -9.11 12.88 5.05
N GLN A 81 -9.43 12.28 6.18
CA GLN A 81 -10.70 11.62 6.45
C GLN A 81 -11.51 12.48 7.40
N TYR A 82 -12.75 12.81 7.02
CA TYR A 82 -13.71 13.41 7.93
C TYR A 82 -14.62 12.32 8.49
N LYS A 83 -14.60 12.14 9.79
CA LYS A 83 -15.40 11.13 10.48
C LYS A 83 -15.72 11.62 11.91
N ASP A 84 -16.94 11.36 12.36
CA ASP A 84 -17.38 11.69 13.71
C ASP A 84 -17.10 13.15 14.12
N SER A 85 -17.38 14.08 13.19
CA SER A 85 -17.14 15.54 13.34
C SER A 85 -15.66 15.92 13.55
N SER A 86 -14.74 15.05 13.17
CA SER A 86 -13.28 15.26 13.31
C SER A 86 -12.57 15.00 11.99
N PHE A 87 -11.43 15.67 11.79
CA PHE A 87 -10.54 15.44 10.68
C PHE A 87 -9.36 14.58 11.11
N TYR A 88 -9.11 13.52 10.36
CA TYR A 88 -7.96 12.64 10.52
C TYR A 88 -7.07 12.78 9.31
N THR A 89 -5.78 12.96 9.51
CA THR A 89 -4.81 13.06 8.43
C THR A 89 -4.04 11.76 8.27
N GLY A 90 -3.63 11.44 7.06
CA GLY A 90 -2.75 10.34 6.75
C GLY A 90 -1.61 10.79 5.83
N VAL A 91 -0.38 10.49 6.20
CA VAL A 91 0.84 10.83 5.47
C VAL A 91 1.55 9.57 5.03
N ASP A 92 1.98 9.55 3.77
CA ASP A 92 2.66 8.40 3.18
C ASP A 92 4.16 8.43 3.52
N TRP A 93 4.60 7.44 4.26
CA TRP A 93 5.99 7.23 4.63
C TRP A 93 6.90 6.86 3.44
N ARG A 94 6.33 6.43 2.30
CA ARG A 94 7.04 6.02 1.07
C ARG A 94 7.75 7.19 0.37
N GLY A 95 7.49 8.38 0.80
CA GLY A 95 8.27 9.55 0.44
C GLY A 95 9.25 9.92 1.54
N ASN A 96 9.77 11.12 1.50
CA ASN A 96 10.53 11.69 2.60
C ASN A 96 9.61 12.26 3.71
N GLY A 97 8.30 11.90 3.66
CA GLY A 97 7.32 12.31 4.65
C GLY A 97 7.53 11.54 5.96
N ASN A 98 7.62 12.27 7.03
CA ASN A 98 7.55 11.69 8.36
C ASN A 98 6.07 11.44 8.68
N VAL A 99 5.72 10.27 9.19
CA VAL A 99 4.34 9.96 9.64
C VAL A 99 3.86 10.94 10.75
N ASN A 100 4.78 11.63 11.38
CA ASN A 100 4.48 12.68 12.36
C ASN A 100 4.10 14.04 11.73
N ASP A 101 4.20 14.19 10.42
CA ASP A 101 3.81 15.43 9.73
C ASP A 101 2.30 15.55 9.56
N GLY A 102 1.55 14.47 9.83
CA GLY A 102 0.10 14.48 9.88
C GLY A 102 -0.39 14.97 11.23
N VAL A 103 -1.17 16.04 11.23
CA VAL A 103 -1.84 16.57 12.44
C VAL A 103 -3.31 16.19 12.40
N THR A 104 -3.82 15.63 13.48
CA THR A 104 -5.25 15.36 13.68
C THR A 104 -5.88 16.53 14.42
N TYR A 105 -6.97 17.07 13.90
CA TYR A 105 -7.76 18.14 14.50
C TYR A 105 -9.17 17.67 14.77
#